data_9b187bd9f1c9c09d76e6b065203b1cb0
#
_entry.id   9b187bd9f1c9c09d76e6b065203b1cb0
#
_cell.length_a   1.000
_cell.length_b   1.000
_cell.length_c   1.000
_cell.angle_alpha   90.00
_cell.angle_beta   90.00
_cell.angle_gamma   90.00
#
_symmetry.space_group_name_H-M   'P 1'
#
loop_
_entity.id
_entity.type
_entity.pdbx_description
1 polymer ?
#
loop_
_entity_poly.entity_id
_entity_poly.type
_entity_poly.pdbx_seq_one_letter_code
_entity_poly.pdbx_strand_id
1 'polypeptide(L)'
;MSPIENPELKQRLVSAAAVEDDSSFELKLRPRRLQEFIGQCKVKENLAVAIEAAKSRGDALDHVLLYGPPGLGKTTLATIIANELGVPFQQTSGPALQIKGDLTAVLTNLQNRQLLFIDEIHRLQAQLEELLYSALEDYKLDIIIGQGPSARTHTMEVKPFTFVGATTRAGLLSAPLRSRFGIVLRLEFYTDAELKIIVQRSAEILGVKVDDDGAHEIASRARGTPRIANRLLRRVRDFAQVRGRGHIDLSTAQKALHMLEVDQHGFDEIDRKLLLTIIEKYQGGPVGVNTLAAALAEEPDAIEEIYEPFLIQIGFLNRTPRGRTVTRLAYEHFGISPNRRQSSLF
;
A
#
# COMPACT_ATOMS: atom_id res chain seq x y z
N MET A 1 -28.17 20.66 -6.77
CA MET A 1 -26.71 20.66 -6.51
C MET A 1 -26.27 19.23 -6.57
N SER A 2 -25.42 18.89 -7.51
CA SER A 2 -24.96 17.50 -7.74
C SER A 2 -23.95 17.12 -6.66
N PRO A 3 -24.01 15.91 -6.05
CA PRO A 3 -23.09 15.48 -4.98
C PRO A 3 -21.65 15.27 -5.42
N ILE A 4 -21.30 15.56 -6.66
CA ILE A 4 -20.02 15.20 -7.31
C ILE A 4 -19.05 16.40 -7.43
N GLU A 5 -19.45 17.60 -6.97
CA GLU A 5 -18.61 18.81 -7.09
C GLU A 5 -17.73 19.12 -5.89
N ASN A 6 -17.40 18.12 -5.06
CA ASN A 6 -16.38 18.34 -4.02
C ASN A 6 -14.97 18.04 -4.60
N PRO A 7 -14.13 19.07 -4.83
CA PRO A 7 -12.80 18.90 -5.42
C PRO A 7 -11.89 17.97 -4.60
N GLU A 8 -12.07 17.90 -3.28
CA GLU A 8 -11.31 17.00 -2.41
C GLU A 8 -11.63 15.52 -2.65
N LEU A 9 -12.84 15.18 -3.07
CA LEU A 9 -13.24 13.81 -3.42
C LEU A 9 -12.62 13.37 -4.75
N LYS A 10 -12.48 14.27 -5.75
CA LYS A 10 -11.85 13.99 -7.04
C LYS A 10 -10.36 13.66 -6.88
N GLN A 11 -9.63 14.41 -6.04
CA GLN A 11 -8.18 14.27 -5.86
C GLN A 11 -7.76 12.93 -5.23
N ARG A 12 -8.69 12.16 -4.64
CA ARG A 12 -8.37 10.93 -3.88
C ARG A 12 -8.73 9.62 -4.58
N LEU A 13 -9.39 9.62 -5.73
CA LEU A 13 -9.95 8.41 -6.34
C LEU A 13 -8.90 7.39 -6.79
N VAL A 14 -7.81 7.85 -7.37
CA VAL A 14 -6.72 6.99 -7.85
C VAL A 14 -5.46 7.07 -6.98
N SER A 15 -5.54 7.73 -5.82
CA SER A 15 -4.47 7.70 -4.83
C SER A 15 -4.45 6.36 -4.10
N ALA A 16 -3.27 5.76 -3.97
CA ALA A 16 -3.08 4.53 -3.20
C ALA A 16 -3.15 4.75 -1.66
N ALA A 17 -3.23 6.02 -1.20
CA ALA A 17 -3.39 6.34 0.21
C ALA A 17 -4.76 5.92 0.76
N ALA A 18 -4.81 5.55 2.05
CA ALA A 18 -6.07 5.23 2.73
C ALA A 18 -6.90 6.50 2.97
N VAL A 19 -8.20 6.42 2.74
CA VAL A 19 -9.18 7.45 3.05
C VAL A 19 -10.14 6.89 4.09
N GLU A 20 -10.50 7.66 5.11
CA GLU A 20 -11.34 7.19 6.23
C GLU A 20 -12.70 6.61 5.78
N ASP A 21 -13.29 7.20 4.75
CA ASP A 21 -14.60 6.78 4.19
C ASP A 21 -14.57 5.42 3.47
N ASP A 22 -13.37 4.95 3.07
CA ASP A 22 -13.20 3.67 2.37
C ASP A 22 -13.06 2.48 3.32
N SER A 23 -12.77 2.71 4.60
CA SER A 23 -12.40 1.66 5.55
C SER A 23 -13.49 0.60 5.72
N SER A 24 -14.74 0.99 5.89
CA SER A 24 -15.87 0.06 6.07
C SER A 24 -16.23 -0.68 4.78
N PHE A 25 -16.08 -0.02 3.63
CA PHE A 25 -16.32 -0.60 2.32
C PHE A 25 -15.21 -1.60 1.95
N GLU A 26 -13.95 -1.22 2.11
CA GLU A 26 -12.82 -2.11 1.85
C GLU A 26 -12.85 -3.36 2.73
N LEU A 27 -13.24 -3.25 4.00
CA LEU A 27 -13.32 -4.39 4.93
C LEU A 27 -14.24 -5.51 4.41
N LYS A 28 -15.36 -5.16 3.75
CA LYS A 28 -16.30 -6.15 3.18
C LYS A 28 -15.71 -6.89 1.99
N LEU A 29 -14.83 -6.25 1.22
CA LEU A 29 -14.22 -6.79 0.02
C LEU A 29 -12.94 -7.59 0.30
N ARG A 30 -12.34 -7.45 1.50
CA ARG A 30 -11.08 -8.12 1.83
C ARG A 30 -11.24 -9.65 1.83
N PRO A 31 -10.34 -10.37 1.17
CA PRO A 31 -10.26 -11.82 1.30
C PRO A 31 -9.90 -12.23 2.73
N ARG A 32 -10.45 -13.34 3.20
CA ARG A 32 -10.21 -13.88 4.54
C ARG A 32 -9.30 -15.09 4.57
N ARG A 33 -9.10 -15.74 3.44
CA ARG A 33 -8.30 -16.95 3.27
C ARG A 33 -7.23 -16.73 2.21
N LEU A 34 -6.13 -17.47 2.32
CA LEU A 34 -5.03 -17.39 1.38
C LEU A 34 -5.44 -17.78 -0.06
N GLN A 35 -6.38 -18.71 -0.18
CA GLN A 35 -6.94 -19.15 -1.47
C GLN A 35 -7.75 -18.03 -2.16
N GLU A 36 -8.39 -17.16 -1.40
CA GLU A 36 -9.18 -16.04 -1.92
C GLU A 36 -8.29 -14.85 -2.34
N PHE A 37 -7.03 -14.85 -1.91
CA PHE A 37 -6.07 -13.77 -2.21
C PHE A 37 -5.55 -13.94 -3.64
N ILE A 38 -6.01 -13.09 -4.54
CA ILE A 38 -5.68 -13.12 -5.96
C ILE A 38 -4.27 -12.58 -6.17
N GLY A 39 -3.53 -13.14 -7.13
CA GLY A 39 -2.16 -12.74 -7.46
C GLY A 39 -1.12 -13.16 -6.43
N GLN A 40 0.06 -12.53 -6.47
CA GLN A 40 1.17 -12.70 -5.54
C GLN A 40 1.57 -14.19 -5.33
N CYS A 41 1.61 -15.00 -6.38
CA CYS A 41 1.74 -16.47 -6.30
C CYS A 41 2.92 -16.92 -5.44
N LYS A 42 4.12 -16.35 -5.65
CA LYS A 42 5.33 -16.68 -4.87
C LYS A 42 5.19 -16.37 -3.37
N VAL A 43 4.54 -15.24 -3.05
CA VAL A 43 4.27 -14.82 -1.67
C VAL A 43 3.32 -15.82 -1.01
N LYS A 44 2.26 -16.24 -1.71
CA LYS A 44 1.28 -17.21 -1.22
C LYS A 44 1.89 -18.59 -0.98
N GLU A 45 2.70 -19.08 -1.90
CA GLU A 45 3.38 -20.36 -1.77
C GLU A 45 4.30 -20.39 -0.54
N ASN A 46 5.13 -19.37 -0.37
CA ASN A 46 6.02 -19.26 0.79
C ASN A 46 5.24 -19.21 2.10
N LEU A 47 4.17 -18.40 2.15
CA LEU A 47 3.33 -18.31 3.35
C LEU A 47 2.57 -19.60 3.63
N ALA A 48 2.04 -20.28 2.63
CA ALA A 48 1.31 -21.54 2.81
C ALA A 48 2.20 -22.60 3.49
N VAL A 49 3.44 -22.77 3.00
CA VAL A 49 4.41 -23.71 3.57
C VAL A 49 4.77 -23.33 5.01
N ALA A 50 5.07 -22.04 5.26
CA ALA A 50 5.46 -21.58 6.58
C ALA A 50 4.33 -21.70 7.61
N ILE A 51 3.10 -21.35 7.22
CA ILE A 51 1.90 -21.46 8.07
C ILE A 51 1.60 -22.93 8.39
N GLU A 52 1.65 -23.83 7.41
CA GLU A 52 1.41 -25.25 7.62
C GLU A 52 2.46 -25.86 8.54
N ALA A 53 3.72 -25.52 8.36
CA ALA A 53 4.81 -25.95 9.22
C ALA A 53 4.66 -25.45 10.67
N ALA A 54 4.32 -24.18 10.89
CA ALA A 54 4.08 -23.63 12.22
C ALA A 54 2.89 -24.30 12.89
N LYS A 55 1.80 -24.54 12.16
CA LYS A 55 0.61 -25.25 12.68
C LYS A 55 0.92 -26.69 13.09
N SER A 56 1.68 -27.41 12.29
CA SER A 56 2.02 -28.82 12.58
C SER A 56 2.93 -28.96 13.81
N ARG A 57 3.83 -28.00 14.06
CA ARG A 57 4.67 -27.94 15.27
C ARG A 57 3.93 -27.42 16.49
N GLY A 58 2.84 -26.65 16.30
CA GLY A 58 2.15 -25.96 17.39
C GLY A 58 2.87 -24.70 17.89
N ASP A 59 3.77 -24.14 17.07
CA ASP A 59 4.59 -22.99 17.41
C ASP A 59 3.99 -21.67 16.87
N ALA A 60 4.53 -20.53 17.32
CA ALA A 60 4.33 -19.27 16.63
C ALA A 60 5.02 -19.30 15.25
N LEU A 61 4.42 -18.64 14.27
CA LEU A 61 5.08 -18.45 12.97
C LEU A 61 6.28 -17.50 13.14
N ASP A 62 7.33 -17.73 12.37
CA ASP A 62 8.45 -16.79 12.27
C ASP A 62 7.97 -15.37 11.94
N HIS A 63 8.70 -14.36 12.40
CA HIS A 63 8.34 -12.97 12.15
C HIS A 63 8.38 -12.64 10.66
N VAL A 64 7.36 -11.93 10.17
CA VAL A 64 7.14 -11.65 8.75
C VAL A 64 7.27 -10.17 8.45
N LEU A 65 8.09 -9.82 7.48
CA LEU A 65 8.15 -8.48 6.89
C LEU A 65 7.41 -8.45 5.55
N LEU A 66 6.36 -7.63 5.47
CA LEU A 66 5.63 -7.35 4.24
C LEU A 66 6.03 -5.97 3.72
N TYR A 67 6.60 -5.89 2.52
CA TYR A 67 6.99 -4.60 1.96
C TYR A 67 6.58 -4.43 0.50
N GLY A 68 6.42 -3.19 0.07
CA GLY A 68 6.02 -2.83 -1.29
C GLY A 68 5.12 -1.61 -1.31
N PRO A 69 4.76 -1.10 -2.50
CA PRO A 69 3.90 0.05 -2.68
C PRO A 69 2.61 0.01 -1.84
N PRO A 70 1.98 1.16 -1.56
CA PRO A 70 0.73 1.20 -0.83
C PRO A 70 -0.42 0.55 -1.62
N GLY A 71 -1.46 0.08 -0.94
CA GLY A 71 -2.68 -0.46 -1.56
C GLY A 71 -2.58 -1.86 -2.15
N LEU A 72 -1.45 -2.58 -2.01
CA LEU A 72 -1.22 -3.93 -2.55
C LEU A 72 -1.74 -5.06 -1.65
N GLY A 73 -2.28 -4.76 -0.47
CA GLY A 73 -2.89 -5.76 0.41
C GLY A 73 -2.00 -6.25 1.56
N LYS A 74 -0.97 -5.52 2.00
CA LYS A 74 -0.10 -5.89 3.15
C LYS A 74 -0.92 -6.17 4.41
N THR A 75 -1.79 -5.26 4.81
CA THR A 75 -2.68 -5.40 5.98
C THR A 75 -3.66 -6.58 5.81
N THR A 76 -4.18 -6.77 4.60
CA THR A 76 -5.06 -7.91 4.28
C THR A 76 -4.32 -9.24 4.45
N LEU A 77 -3.09 -9.31 3.96
CA LEU A 77 -2.27 -10.52 4.07
C LEU A 77 -1.92 -10.84 5.52
N ALA A 78 -1.61 -9.83 6.35
CA ALA A 78 -1.40 -10.01 7.79
C ALA A 78 -2.66 -10.59 8.48
N THR A 79 -3.84 -10.09 8.13
CA THR A 79 -5.11 -10.63 8.64
C THR A 79 -5.34 -12.08 8.18
N ILE A 80 -5.03 -12.39 6.92
CA ILE A 80 -5.11 -13.76 6.38
C ILE A 80 -4.18 -14.71 7.14
N ILE A 81 -2.93 -14.30 7.41
CA ILE A 81 -1.98 -15.12 8.19
C ILE A 81 -2.57 -15.46 9.55
N ALA A 82 -3.15 -14.50 10.28
CA ALA A 82 -3.79 -14.76 11.57
C ALA A 82 -4.98 -15.73 11.44
N ASN A 83 -5.83 -15.54 10.43
CA ASN A 83 -6.98 -16.41 10.16
C ASN A 83 -6.54 -17.84 9.81
N GLU A 84 -5.50 -17.99 8.98
CA GLU A 84 -4.98 -19.31 8.61
C GLU A 84 -4.33 -20.02 9.81
N LEU A 85 -3.60 -19.29 10.67
CA LEU A 85 -3.06 -19.83 11.92
C LEU A 85 -4.13 -20.13 12.97
N GLY A 86 -5.31 -19.51 12.87
CA GLY A 86 -6.37 -19.62 13.88
C GLY A 86 -6.04 -18.90 15.19
N VAL A 87 -5.31 -17.78 15.13
CA VAL A 87 -4.84 -17.02 16.30
C VAL A 87 -5.47 -15.62 16.35
N PRO A 88 -5.54 -14.98 17.56
CA PRO A 88 -6.00 -13.61 17.68
C PRO A 88 -5.10 -12.66 16.89
N PHE A 89 -5.71 -11.61 16.31
CA PHE A 89 -5.06 -10.57 15.53
C PHE A 89 -5.12 -9.23 16.27
N GLN A 90 -3.96 -8.62 16.51
CA GLN A 90 -3.85 -7.27 17.06
C GLN A 90 -3.13 -6.38 16.08
N GLN A 91 -3.72 -5.23 15.76
CA GLN A 91 -3.19 -4.28 14.80
C GLN A 91 -2.88 -2.95 15.47
N THR A 92 -1.74 -2.37 15.10
CA THR A 92 -1.37 -0.99 15.38
C THR A 92 -0.56 -0.43 14.20
N SER A 93 -0.04 0.78 14.33
CA SER A 93 0.83 1.41 13.33
C SER A 93 2.03 2.09 13.97
N GLY A 94 3.13 2.25 13.21
CA GLY A 94 4.31 2.96 13.69
C GLY A 94 3.99 4.33 14.26
N PRO A 95 3.24 5.20 13.54
CA PRO A 95 2.86 6.52 14.05
C PRO A 95 1.99 6.53 15.30
N ALA A 96 1.24 5.45 15.57
CA ALA A 96 0.39 5.34 16.76
C ALA A 96 1.20 5.01 18.03
N LEU A 97 2.41 4.47 17.87
CA LEU A 97 3.32 4.14 18.95
C LEU A 97 4.31 5.29 19.17
N GLN A 98 4.10 6.10 20.17
CA GLN A 98 4.89 7.32 20.39
C GLN A 98 5.92 7.17 21.52
N ILE A 99 5.60 6.43 22.57
CA ILE A 99 6.47 6.24 23.73
C ILE A 99 6.70 4.76 24.01
N LYS A 100 7.78 4.44 24.75
CA LYS A 100 8.08 3.05 25.16
C LYS A 100 6.93 2.36 25.89
N GLY A 101 6.15 3.11 26.66
CA GLY A 101 4.99 2.61 27.40
C GLY A 101 3.90 2.04 26.49
N ASP A 102 3.66 2.67 25.32
CA ASP A 102 2.65 2.20 24.36
C ASP A 102 3.01 0.80 23.82
N LEU A 103 4.25 0.64 23.39
CA LEU A 103 4.73 -0.63 22.86
C LEU A 103 4.83 -1.70 23.95
N THR A 104 5.29 -1.32 25.15
CA THR A 104 5.32 -2.23 26.32
C THR A 104 3.92 -2.76 26.63
N ALA A 105 2.91 -1.87 26.68
CA ALA A 105 1.53 -2.26 26.93
C ALA A 105 0.99 -3.22 25.86
N VAL A 106 1.31 -2.96 24.59
CA VAL A 106 0.94 -3.85 23.49
C VAL A 106 1.56 -5.23 23.67
N LEU A 107 2.89 -5.32 23.90
CA LEU A 107 3.62 -6.58 23.96
C LEU A 107 3.28 -7.42 25.21
N THR A 108 3.10 -6.79 26.37
CA THR A 108 2.78 -7.51 27.62
C THR A 108 1.37 -8.07 27.65
N ASN A 109 0.44 -7.50 26.86
CA ASN A 109 -0.93 -7.98 26.76
C ASN A 109 -1.13 -9.06 25.68
N LEU A 110 -0.10 -9.43 24.94
CA LEU A 110 -0.20 -10.47 23.91
C LEU A 110 -0.52 -11.84 24.53
N GLN A 111 -1.38 -12.56 23.84
CA GLN A 111 -1.66 -13.97 24.13
C GLN A 111 -0.61 -14.88 23.47
N ASN A 112 -0.51 -16.12 23.95
CA ASN A 112 0.39 -17.10 23.34
C ASN A 112 0.05 -17.32 21.85
N ARG A 113 1.06 -17.23 20.99
CA ARG A 113 0.98 -17.34 19.52
C ARG A 113 0.11 -16.28 18.82
N GLN A 114 -0.32 -15.25 19.53
CA GLN A 114 -1.07 -14.14 18.94
C GLN A 114 -0.26 -13.47 17.82
N LEU A 115 -0.93 -12.96 16.79
CA LEU A 115 -0.29 -12.17 15.73
C LEU A 115 -0.41 -10.70 16.07
N LEU A 116 0.76 -10.03 16.20
CA LEU A 116 0.88 -8.57 16.29
C LEU A 116 1.25 -8.02 14.92
N PHE A 117 0.43 -7.13 14.39
CA PHE A 117 0.67 -6.42 13.14
C PHE A 117 0.97 -4.95 13.41
N ILE A 118 2.12 -4.46 12.91
CA ILE A 118 2.44 -3.02 12.92
C ILE A 118 2.59 -2.54 11.48
N ASP A 119 1.69 -1.65 11.07
CA ASP A 119 1.77 -0.98 9.76
C ASP A 119 2.74 0.20 9.83
N GLU A 120 3.34 0.57 8.68
CA GLU A 120 4.29 1.68 8.57
C GLU A 120 5.45 1.58 9.60
N ILE A 121 6.03 0.38 9.77
CA ILE A 121 7.06 0.16 10.82
C ILE A 121 8.32 1.01 10.63
N HIS A 122 8.59 1.52 9.42
CA HIS A 122 9.70 2.45 9.16
C HIS A 122 9.53 3.81 9.84
N ARG A 123 8.35 4.10 10.38
CA ARG A 123 8.04 5.32 11.14
C ARG A 123 8.16 5.15 12.66
N LEU A 124 8.59 3.97 13.12
CA LEU A 124 8.92 3.76 14.52
C LEU A 124 10.14 4.59 14.92
N GLN A 125 10.11 5.15 16.09
CA GLN A 125 11.27 5.82 16.68
C GLN A 125 12.34 4.78 17.04
N ALA A 126 13.62 5.13 16.93
CA ALA A 126 14.75 4.24 17.22
C ALA A 126 14.67 3.58 18.61
N GLN A 127 14.19 4.32 19.61
CA GLN A 127 14.02 3.79 20.98
C GLN A 127 12.95 2.70 21.08
N LEU A 128 11.95 2.70 20.19
CA LEU A 128 10.92 1.66 20.10
C LEU A 128 11.41 0.46 19.32
N GLU A 129 12.22 0.69 18.29
CA GLU A 129 12.88 -0.41 17.57
C GLU A 129 13.78 -1.21 18.52
N GLU A 130 14.59 -0.55 19.37
CA GLU A 130 15.46 -1.21 20.35
C GLU A 130 14.66 -2.11 21.31
N LEU A 131 13.48 -1.65 21.76
CA LEU A 131 12.61 -2.44 22.61
C LEU A 131 12.06 -3.68 21.87
N LEU A 132 11.74 -3.54 20.58
CA LEU A 132 11.32 -4.65 19.75
C LEU A 132 12.42 -5.71 19.58
N TYR A 133 13.70 -5.34 19.51
CA TYR A 133 14.77 -6.31 19.28
C TYR A 133 14.75 -7.44 20.32
N SER A 134 14.72 -7.10 21.61
CA SER A 134 14.69 -8.09 22.70
C SER A 134 13.38 -8.89 22.69
N ALA A 135 12.25 -8.22 22.40
CA ALA A 135 10.97 -8.89 22.34
C ALA A 135 10.85 -9.90 21.19
N LEU A 136 11.49 -9.62 20.04
CA LEU A 136 11.45 -10.50 18.85
C LEU A 136 12.45 -11.65 18.94
N GLU A 137 13.59 -11.46 19.62
CA GLU A 137 14.66 -12.45 19.70
C GLU A 137 14.48 -13.37 20.91
N ASP A 138 14.30 -12.79 22.09
CA ASP A 138 14.29 -13.49 23.38
C ASP A 138 12.93 -13.59 24.05
N TYR A 139 11.88 -12.98 23.50
CA TYR A 139 10.58 -12.82 24.13
C TYR A 139 10.68 -12.15 25.51
N LYS A 140 11.53 -11.14 25.62
CA LYS A 140 11.77 -10.40 26.86
C LYS A 140 11.75 -8.90 26.61
N LEU A 141 11.37 -8.15 27.65
CA LEU A 141 11.40 -6.70 27.66
C LEU A 141 12.19 -6.21 28.86
N ASP A 142 13.22 -5.43 28.63
CA ASP A 142 13.99 -4.80 29.68
C ASP A 142 13.46 -3.38 29.91
N ILE A 143 12.86 -3.17 31.09
CA ILE A 143 12.29 -1.89 31.49
C ILE A 143 13.15 -1.28 32.59
N ILE A 144 13.65 -0.07 32.36
CA ILE A 144 14.40 0.67 33.35
C ILE A 144 13.42 1.43 34.23
N ILE A 145 13.39 1.10 35.54
CA ILE A 145 12.57 1.75 36.55
C ILE A 145 13.47 2.64 37.42
N GLY A 146 13.11 3.92 37.54
CA GLY A 146 13.87 4.92 38.29
C GLY A 146 14.78 5.77 37.40
N GLN A 147 15.54 6.66 38.02
CA GLN A 147 16.48 7.59 37.34
C GLN A 147 17.85 7.59 38.04
N GLY A 148 18.89 7.87 37.27
CA GLY A 148 20.27 8.00 37.77
C GLY A 148 20.86 6.68 38.29
N PRO A 149 21.80 6.73 39.24
CA PRO A 149 22.52 5.55 39.74
C PRO A 149 21.65 4.50 40.48
N SER A 150 20.42 4.86 40.85
CA SER A 150 19.45 3.98 41.51
C SER A 150 18.48 3.32 40.53
N ALA A 151 18.60 3.57 39.24
CA ALA A 151 17.79 2.93 38.23
C ALA A 151 18.02 1.40 38.25
N ARG A 152 16.93 0.62 38.19
CA ARG A 152 16.97 -0.83 38.13
C ARG A 152 16.33 -1.31 36.83
N THR A 153 16.96 -2.27 36.20
CA THR A 153 16.38 -2.97 35.04
C THR A 153 15.44 -4.07 35.58
N HIS A 154 14.21 -4.06 35.11
CA HIS A 154 13.24 -5.12 35.33
C HIS A 154 12.96 -5.82 34.02
N THR A 155 13.31 -7.09 33.92
CA THR A 155 13.06 -7.92 32.74
C THR A 155 11.68 -8.57 32.89
N MET A 156 10.81 -8.33 31.90
CA MET A 156 9.49 -8.95 31.80
C MET A 156 9.47 -9.97 30.66
N GLU A 157 8.88 -11.11 30.89
CA GLU A 157 8.67 -12.12 29.84
C GLU A 157 7.45 -11.75 28.98
N VAL A 158 7.60 -11.90 27.67
CA VAL A 158 6.53 -11.79 26.67
C VAL A 158 6.19 -13.18 26.17
N LYS A 159 4.91 -13.50 26.06
CA LYS A 159 4.51 -14.79 25.50
C LYS A 159 4.97 -14.89 24.04
N PRO A 160 5.39 -16.09 23.56
CA PRO A 160 5.72 -16.28 22.15
C PRO A 160 4.61 -15.79 21.24
N PHE A 161 4.94 -14.97 20.26
CA PHE A 161 4.00 -14.34 19.34
C PHE A 161 4.58 -14.26 17.92
N THR A 162 3.72 -14.07 16.95
CA THR A 162 4.12 -13.78 15.57
C THR A 162 4.07 -12.27 15.35
N PHE A 163 5.18 -11.68 14.96
CA PHE A 163 5.23 -10.27 14.55
C PHE A 163 5.14 -10.17 13.03
N VAL A 164 4.21 -9.36 12.54
CA VAL A 164 4.12 -9.00 11.12
C VAL A 164 4.31 -7.50 10.99
N GLY A 165 5.43 -7.10 10.41
CA GLY A 165 5.71 -5.72 10.10
C GLY A 165 5.36 -5.39 8.64
N ALA A 166 4.75 -4.24 8.39
CA ALA A 166 4.50 -3.75 7.04
C ALA A 166 5.16 -2.40 6.80
N THR A 167 5.70 -2.20 5.59
CA THR A 167 6.31 -0.93 5.20
C THR A 167 6.20 -0.67 3.70
N THR A 168 6.11 0.59 3.33
CA THR A 168 6.29 1.07 1.96
C THR A 168 7.77 1.30 1.64
N ARG A 169 8.61 1.54 2.64
CA ARG A 169 10.02 1.96 2.56
C ARG A 169 10.95 1.00 3.29
N ALA A 170 11.13 -0.21 2.77
CA ALA A 170 11.99 -1.23 3.39
C ALA A 170 13.46 -0.76 3.59
N GLY A 171 13.93 0.17 2.76
CA GLY A 171 15.27 0.74 2.89
C GLY A 171 15.48 1.66 4.10
N LEU A 172 14.41 2.13 4.74
CA LEU A 172 14.49 2.95 5.95
C LEU A 172 14.51 2.12 7.24
N LEU A 173 14.25 0.82 7.16
CA LEU A 173 14.37 -0.06 8.32
C LEU A 173 15.83 -0.24 8.71
N SER A 174 16.09 -0.19 10.01
CA SER A 174 17.41 -0.48 10.55
C SER A 174 17.82 -1.93 10.22
N ALA A 175 19.11 -2.16 9.99
CA ALA A 175 19.64 -3.50 9.72
C ALA A 175 19.34 -4.48 10.88
N PRO A 176 19.46 -4.09 12.17
CA PRO A 176 19.10 -4.95 13.29
C PRO A 176 17.62 -5.36 13.29
N LEU A 177 16.68 -4.46 13.01
CA LEU A 177 15.27 -4.83 12.92
C LEU A 177 15.01 -5.77 11.77
N ARG A 178 15.60 -5.48 10.60
CA ARG A 178 15.39 -6.27 9.40
C ARG A 178 15.89 -7.71 9.55
N SER A 179 17.02 -7.94 10.26
CA SER A 179 17.59 -9.28 10.47
C SER A 179 16.73 -10.19 11.36
N ARG A 180 15.78 -9.64 12.11
CA ARG A 180 14.88 -10.40 12.98
C ARG A 180 13.64 -10.96 12.28
N PHE A 181 13.44 -10.59 11.02
CA PHE A 181 12.38 -11.19 10.21
C PHE A 181 12.91 -12.45 9.52
N GLY A 182 12.38 -13.61 9.92
CA GLY A 182 12.69 -14.90 9.28
C GLY A 182 12.05 -15.01 7.89
N ILE A 183 10.94 -14.29 7.67
CA ILE A 183 10.19 -14.31 6.40
C ILE A 183 10.11 -12.87 5.86
N VAL A 184 10.70 -12.62 4.69
CA VAL A 184 10.69 -11.28 4.05
C VAL A 184 10.02 -11.38 2.69
N LEU A 185 8.87 -10.72 2.54
CA LEU A 185 8.00 -10.84 1.37
C LEU A 185 7.77 -9.48 0.72
N ARG A 186 8.12 -9.39 -0.56
CA ARG A 186 7.84 -8.22 -1.39
C ARG A 186 6.51 -8.42 -2.11
N LEU A 187 5.60 -7.46 -1.96
CA LEU A 187 4.39 -7.38 -2.77
C LEU A 187 4.68 -6.53 -4.02
N GLU A 188 4.24 -7.02 -5.15
CA GLU A 188 4.41 -6.38 -6.45
C GLU A 188 3.07 -5.85 -6.96
N PHE A 189 3.13 -4.94 -7.92
CA PHE A 189 1.92 -4.49 -8.60
C PHE A 189 1.23 -5.66 -9.30
N TYR A 190 -0.08 -5.61 -9.33
CA TYR A 190 -0.91 -6.61 -9.98
C TYR A 190 -0.98 -6.37 -11.48
N THR A 191 -1.11 -7.42 -12.25
CA THR A 191 -1.43 -7.35 -13.67
C THR A 191 -2.90 -6.95 -13.87
N ASP A 192 -3.24 -6.42 -15.05
CA ASP A 192 -4.62 -6.08 -15.40
C ASP A 192 -5.54 -7.31 -15.34
N ALA A 193 -5.03 -8.48 -15.69
CA ALA A 193 -5.77 -9.74 -15.60
C ALA A 193 -6.12 -10.10 -14.14
N GLU A 194 -5.17 -9.95 -13.21
CA GLU A 194 -5.41 -10.20 -11.77
C GLU A 194 -6.38 -9.16 -11.19
N LEU A 195 -6.22 -7.88 -11.55
CA LEU A 195 -7.12 -6.81 -11.12
C LEU A 195 -8.54 -6.99 -11.67
N LYS A 196 -8.68 -7.46 -12.91
CA LYS A 196 -9.99 -7.81 -13.48
C LYS A 196 -10.71 -8.86 -12.63
N ILE A 197 -10.01 -9.92 -12.21
CA ILE A 197 -10.59 -10.94 -11.32
C ILE A 197 -10.99 -10.32 -9.97
N ILE A 198 -10.17 -9.40 -9.43
CA ILE A 198 -10.49 -8.67 -8.19
C ILE A 198 -11.76 -7.82 -8.37
N VAL A 199 -11.87 -7.08 -9.49
CA VAL A 199 -13.04 -6.27 -9.81
C VAL A 199 -14.31 -7.13 -9.91
N GLN A 200 -14.24 -8.25 -10.63
CA GLN A 200 -15.37 -9.19 -10.79
C GLN A 200 -15.82 -9.76 -9.44
N ARG A 201 -14.88 -10.27 -8.64
CA ARG A 201 -15.16 -10.75 -7.28
C ARG A 201 -15.77 -9.65 -6.40
N SER A 202 -15.24 -8.45 -6.46
CA SER A 202 -15.74 -7.31 -5.67
C SER A 202 -17.14 -6.89 -6.13
N ALA A 203 -17.40 -6.89 -7.43
CA ALA A 203 -18.73 -6.62 -8.00
C ALA A 203 -19.77 -7.65 -7.56
N GLU A 204 -19.41 -8.92 -7.52
CA GLU A 204 -20.27 -10.01 -7.02
C GLU A 204 -20.65 -9.79 -5.54
N ILE A 205 -19.66 -9.50 -4.68
CA ILE A 205 -19.90 -9.19 -3.25
C ILE A 205 -20.81 -7.98 -3.07
N LEU A 206 -20.72 -6.99 -3.98
CA LEU A 206 -21.53 -5.78 -3.96
C LEU A 206 -22.90 -5.93 -4.63
N GLY A 207 -23.18 -7.10 -5.22
CA GLY A 207 -24.41 -7.35 -5.95
C GLY A 207 -24.56 -6.53 -7.23
N VAL A 208 -23.45 -6.18 -7.88
CA VAL A 208 -23.41 -5.38 -9.12
C VAL A 208 -23.06 -6.28 -10.30
N LYS A 209 -23.84 -6.20 -11.37
CA LYS A 209 -23.51 -6.89 -12.61
C LYS A 209 -22.44 -6.12 -13.38
N VAL A 210 -21.33 -6.79 -13.72
CA VAL A 210 -20.25 -6.25 -14.52
C VAL A 210 -19.89 -7.24 -15.63
N ASP A 211 -19.77 -6.74 -16.86
CA ASP A 211 -19.29 -7.53 -17.99
C ASP A 211 -17.77 -7.67 -17.94
N ASP A 212 -17.27 -8.64 -18.67
CA ASP A 212 -15.83 -8.93 -18.78
C ASP A 212 -15.02 -7.72 -19.27
N ASP A 213 -15.53 -7.03 -20.29
CA ASP A 213 -14.90 -5.82 -20.86
C ASP A 213 -15.03 -4.61 -19.92
N GLY A 214 -16.16 -4.45 -19.22
CA GLY A 214 -16.33 -3.40 -18.21
C GLY A 214 -15.40 -3.59 -17.00
N ALA A 215 -15.22 -4.84 -16.56
CA ALA A 215 -14.27 -5.18 -15.51
C ALA A 215 -12.82 -4.93 -15.94
N HIS A 216 -12.47 -5.29 -17.18
CA HIS A 216 -11.14 -5.04 -17.74
C HIS A 216 -10.84 -3.53 -17.85
N GLU A 217 -11.81 -2.73 -18.30
CA GLU A 217 -11.67 -1.28 -18.41
C GLU A 217 -11.38 -0.61 -17.05
N ILE A 218 -12.04 -1.08 -15.99
CA ILE A 218 -11.76 -0.61 -14.62
C ILE A 218 -10.36 -1.07 -14.16
N ALA A 219 -10.00 -2.32 -14.44
CA ALA A 219 -8.75 -2.93 -14.02
C ALA A 219 -7.53 -2.25 -14.66
N SER A 220 -7.58 -1.97 -15.97
CA SER A 220 -6.49 -1.34 -16.72
C SER A 220 -6.15 0.08 -16.22
N ARG A 221 -7.12 0.79 -15.62
CA ARG A 221 -6.90 2.12 -15.04
C ARG A 221 -6.62 2.11 -13.53
N ALA A 222 -6.51 0.92 -12.92
CA ALA A 222 -6.33 0.78 -11.49
C ALA A 222 -4.86 0.79 -11.02
N ARG A 223 -3.91 1.12 -11.90
CA ARG A 223 -2.49 1.30 -11.57
C ARG A 223 -1.85 0.10 -10.89
N GLY A 224 -2.20 -1.10 -11.27
CA GLY A 224 -1.67 -2.30 -10.62
C GLY A 224 -2.07 -2.47 -9.14
N THR A 225 -3.10 -1.75 -8.66
CA THR A 225 -3.41 -1.64 -7.23
C THR A 225 -4.84 -2.05 -6.92
N PRO A 226 -5.07 -3.13 -6.13
CA PRO A 226 -6.41 -3.58 -5.74
C PRO A 226 -7.26 -2.52 -5.04
N ARG A 227 -6.66 -1.67 -4.21
CA ARG A 227 -7.37 -0.57 -3.54
C ARG A 227 -7.97 0.41 -4.54
N ILE A 228 -7.19 0.81 -5.55
CA ILE A 228 -7.67 1.71 -6.61
C ILE A 228 -8.75 1.02 -7.45
N ALA A 229 -8.56 -0.25 -7.83
CA ALA A 229 -9.56 -1.02 -8.56
C ALA A 229 -10.93 -1.03 -7.86
N ASN A 230 -10.94 -1.27 -6.54
CA ASN A 230 -12.16 -1.28 -5.73
C ASN A 230 -12.78 0.13 -5.61
N ARG A 231 -11.97 1.18 -5.51
CA ARG A 231 -12.48 2.57 -5.51
C ARG A 231 -13.11 2.94 -6.83
N LEU A 232 -12.45 2.64 -7.94
CA LEU A 232 -12.98 2.88 -9.27
C LEU A 232 -14.28 2.09 -9.48
N LEU A 233 -14.31 0.80 -9.10
CA LEU A 233 -15.52 -0.02 -9.16
C LEU A 233 -16.69 0.63 -8.39
N ARG A 234 -16.45 1.13 -7.17
CA ARG A 234 -17.46 1.81 -6.36
C ARG A 234 -18.06 3.02 -7.12
N ARG A 235 -17.21 3.84 -7.71
CA ARG A 235 -17.66 5.04 -8.45
C ARG A 235 -18.35 4.70 -9.77
N VAL A 236 -17.83 3.73 -10.50
CA VAL A 236 -18.47 3.23 -11.72
C VAL A 236 -19.84 2.61 -11.41
N ARG A 237 -19.97 1.88 -10.27
CA ARG A 237 -21.25 1.39 -9.78
C ARG A 237 -22.25 2.52 -9.53
N ASP A 238 -21.82 3.55 -8.79
CA ASP A 238 -22.67 4.70 -8.47
C ASP A 238 -23.15 5.40 -9.77
N PHE A 239 -22.28 5.54 -10.76
CA PHE A 239 -22.64 6.04 -12.08
C PHE A 239 -23.63 5.14 -12.81
N ALA A 240 -23.40 3.81 -12.81
CA ALA A 240 -24.25 2.83 -13.44
C ALA A 240 -25.68 2.82 -12.83
N GLN A 241 -25.78 3.00 -11.53
CA GLN A 241 -27.07 3.08 -10.83
C GLN A 241 -27.86 4.34 -11.17
N VAL A 242 -27.19 5.48 -11.33
CA VAL A 242 -27.87 6.79 -11.53
C VAL A 242 -28.09 7.09 -13.01
N ARG A 243 -27.12 6.79 -13.88
CA ARG A 243 -27.15 7.15 -15.32
C ARG A 243 -27.17 5.95 -16.26
N GLY A 244 -27.03 4.73 -15.75
CA GLY A 244 -27.11 3.47 -16.46
C GLY A 244 -28.34 2.66 -16.07
N ARG A 245 -28.31 1.36 -16.39
CA ARG A 245 -29.34 0.38 -16.04
C ARG A 245 -28.94 -0.49 -14.83
N GLY A 246 -28.03 -0.02 -13.98
CA GLY A 246 -27.45 -0.80 -12.87
C GLY A 246 -26.48 -1.90 -13.31
N HIS A 247 -26.04 -1.88 -14.57
CA HIS A 247 -25.14 -2.81 -15.19
C HIS A 247 -23.88 -2.08 -15.69
N ILE A 248 -22.71 -2.66 -15.50
CA ILE A 248 -21.43 -2.10 -15.90
C ILE A 248 -20.93 -2.85 -17.13
N ASP A 249 -21.24 -2.34 -18.30
CA ASP A 249 -20.64 -2.71 -19.58
C ASP A 249 -19.44 -1.80 -19.88
N LEU A 250 -18.72 -2.07 -20.97
CA LEU A 250 -17.57 -1.26 -21.42
C LEU A 250 -17.92 0.23 -21.57
N SER A 251 -19.06 0.53 -22.21
CA SER A 251 -19.49 1.91 -22.44
C SER A 251 -19.79 2.66 -21.14
N THR A 252 -20.45 2.00 -20.20
CA THR A 252 -20.74 2.55 -18.87
C THR A 252 -19.46 2.80 -18.08
N ALA A 253 -18.52 1.84 -18.10
CA ALA A 253 -17.22 1.99 -17.44
C ALA A 253 -16.44 3.18 -18.01
N GLN A 254 -16.33 3.28 -19.35
CA GLN A 254 -15.62 4.37 -20.03
C GLN A 254 -16.22 5.74 -19.72
N LYS A 255 -17.54 5.89 -19.78
CA LYS A 255 -18.23 7.15 -19.47
C LYS A 255 -18.02 7.56 -18.02
N ALA A 256 -18.10 6.60 -17.08
CA ALA A 256 -17.88 6.87 -15.68
C ALA A 256 -16.43 7.30 -15.42
N LEU A 257 -15.44 6.57 -15.95
CA LEU A 257 -14.02 6.87 -15.78
C LEU A 257 -13.63 8.20 -16.43
N HIS A 258 -14.21 8.52 -17.58
CA HIS A 258 -14.03 9.84 -18.22
C HIS A 258 -14.60 10.97 -17.32
N MET A 259 -15.78 10.78 -16.74
CA MET A 259 -16.37 11.76 -15.82
C MET A 259 -15.51 11.94 -14.55
N LEU A 260 -14.79 10.90 -14.13
CA LEU A 260 -13.85 10.92 -13.01
C LEU A 260 -12.47 11.48 -13.39
N GLU A 261 -12.29 11.90 -14.64
CA GLU A 261 -11.03 12.43 -15.18
C GLU A 261 -9.84 11.46 -15.08
N VAL A 262 -10.13 10.15 -15.06
CA VAL A 262 -9.12 9.09 -15.11
C VAL A 262 -8.88 8.69 -16.55
N ASP A 263 -7.65 8.93 -17.03
CA ASP A 263 -7.29 8.65 -18.43
C ASP A 263 -7.02 7.15 -18.70
N GLN A 264 -6.63 6.82 -19.92
CA GLN A 264 -6.37 5.45 -20.37
C GLN A 264 -5.22 4.75 -19.61
N HIS A 265 -4.29 5.49 -19.03
CA HIS A 265 -3.20 4.96 -18.19
C HIS A 265 -3.52 4.99 -16.71
N GLY A 266 -4.72 5.45 -16.33
CA GLY A 266 -5.11 5.62 -14.95
C GLY A 266 -4.54 6.88 -14.31
N PHE A 267 -4.06 7.87 -15.08
CA PHE A 267 -3.58 9.13 -14.52
C PHE A 267 -4.74 10.01 -14.07
N ASP A 268 -4.59 10.57 -12.89
CA ASP A 268 -5.44 11.64 -12.39
C ASP A 268 -4.87 13.03 -12.71
N GLU A 269 -5.51 14.06 -12.19
CA GLU A 269 -5.07 15.44 -12.37
C GLU A 269 -3.65 15.68 -11.84
N ILE A 270 -3.30 15.07 -10.70
CA ILE A 270 -1.99 15.31 -10.07
C ILE A 270 -0.87 14.62 -10.83
N ASP A 271 -1.09 13.41 -11.34
CA ASP A 271 -0.08 12.73 -12.18
C ASP A 271 0.21 13.53 -13.43
N ARG A 272 -0.85 13.97 -14.13
CA ARG A 272 -0.69 14.83 -15.31
C ARG A 272 0.03 16.12 -14.98
N LYS A 273 -0.36 16.77 -13.86
CA LYS A 273 0.27 18.01 -13.42
C LYS A 273 1.74 17.80 -13.02
N LEU A 274 2.08 16.66 -12.41
CA LEU A 274 3.46 16.30 -12.06
C LEU A 274 4.31 16.14 -13.33
N LEU A 275 3.87 15.33 -14.26
CA LEU A 275 4.60 15.09 -15.52
C LEU A 275 4.71 16.37 -16.36
N LEU A 276 3.62 17.13 -16.53
CA LEU A 276 3.63 18.41 -17.25
C LEU A 276 4.51 19.45 -16.56
N THR A 277 4.52 19.51 -15.23
CA THR A 277 5.42 20.42 -14.51
C THR A 277 6.87 20.12 -14.80
N ILE A 278 7.27 18.85 -14.85
CA ILE A 278 8.64 18.47 -15.20
C ILE A 278 8.94 18.82 -16.68
N ILE A 279 7.99 18.56 -17.59
CA ILE A 279 8.16 18.85 -19.02
C ILE A 279 8.29 20.35 -19.26
N GLU A 280 7.31 21.13 -18.80
CA GLU A 280 7.17 22.54 -19.19
C GLU A 280 8.08 23.47 -18.39
N LYS A 281 8.11 23.29 -17.04
CA LYS A 281 8.86 24.19 -16.17
C LYS A 281 10.33 23.82 -16.02
N TYR A 282 10.64 22.51 -16.11
CA TYR A 282 12.01 22.01 -15.89
C TYR A 282 12.60 21.31 -17.12
N GLN A 283 12.03 21.53 -18.30
CA GLN A 283 12.55 21.01 -19.57
C GLN A 283 12.82 19.49 -19.55
N GLY A 284 11.92 18.70 -18.91
CA GLY A 284 12.04 17.26 -18.76
C GLY A 284 12.91 16.77 -17.61
N GLY A 285 13.47 17.67 -16.84
CA GLY A 285 14.31 17.37 -15.68
C GLY A 285 15.82 17.40 -15.97
N PRO A 286 16.68 17.03 -14.99
CA PRO A 286 16.32 16.53 -13.66
C PRO A 286 15.83 17.61 -12.69
N VAL A 287 14.84 17.29 -11.84
CA VAL A 287 14.30 18.19 -10.81
C VAL A 287 14.18 17.47 -9.46
N GLY A 288 14.52 18.16 -8.37
CA GLY A 288 14.46 17.63 -7.01
C GLY A 288 13.02 17.46 -6.50
N VAL A 289 12.79 16.48 -5.60
CA VAL A 289 11.45 16.23 -5.04
C VAL A 289 10.88 17.43 -4.30
N ASN A 290 11.68 18.14 -3.51
CA ASN A 290 11.22 19.32 -2.76
C ASN A 290 10.76 20.46 -3.69
N THR A 291 11.43 20.61 -4.85
CA THR A 291 11.04 21.59 -5.87
C THR A 291 9.72 21.21 -6.54
N LEU A 292 9.52 19.91 -6.82
CA LEU A 292 8.26 19.40 -7.34
C LEU A 292 7.13 19.53 -6.31
N ALA A 293 7.39 19.19 -5.06
CA ALA A 293 6.45 19.31 -3.97
C ALA A 293 5.92 20.74 -3.82
N ALA A 294 6.83 21.71 -3.81
CA ALA A 294 6.47 23.13 -3.79
C ALA A 294 5.68 23.58 -5.04
N ALA A 295 6.04 23.07 -6.23
CA ALA A 295 5.35 23.42 -7.48
C ALA A 295 3.95 22.82 -7.61
N LEU A 296 3.69 21.70 -6.92
CA LEU A 296 2.43 20.98 -6.94
C LEU A 296 1.53 21.29 -5.73
N ALA A 297 2.07 21.97 -4.71
CA ALA A 297 1.46 22.16 -3.39
C ALA A 297 1.17 20.80 -2.69
N GLU A 298 2.13 19.86 -2.81
CA GLU A 298 2.08 18.52 -2.24
C GLU A 298 3.25 18.31 -1.26
N GLU A 299 3.12 17.31 -0.37
CA GLU A 299 4.21 16.89 0.48
C GLU A 299 5.24 16.03 -0.29
N PRO A 300 6.56 16.18 -0.04
CA PRO A 300 7.59 15.36 -0.70
C PRO A 300 7.35 13.86 -0.55
N ASP A 301 6.92 13.42 0.64
CA ASP A 301 6.61 12.03 0.94
C ASP A 301 5.43 11.51 0.10
N ALA A 302 4.42 12.34 -0.16
CA ALA A 302 3.29 11.96 -1.02
C ALA A 302 3.76 11.70 -2.46
N ILE A 303 4.67 12.54 -2.98
CA ILE A 303 5.24 12.32 -4.31
C ILE A 303 6.00 11.01 -4.36
N GLU A 304 6.89 10.74 -3.39
CA GLU A 304 7.74 9.56 -3.36
C GLU A 304 7.00 8.24 -3.10
N GLU A 305 5.92 8.28 -2.31
CA GLU A 305 5.22 7.06 -1.90
C GLU A 305 3.99 6.74 -2.75
N ILE A 306 3.33 7.76 -3.28
CA ILE A 306 2.02 7.59 -3.92
C ILE A 306 2.12 7.72 -5.44
N TYR A 307 2.77 8.78 -5.94
CA TYR A 307 2.77 9.10 -7.38
C TYR A 307 3.92 8.47 -8.15
N GLU A 308 5.16 8.65 -7.68
CA GLU A 308 6.36 8.17 -8.36
C GLU A 308 6.40 6.66 -8.62
N PRO A 309 6.04 5.77 -7.67
CA PRO A 309 6.23 4.33 -7.84
C PRO A 309 5.52 3.78 -9.08
N PHE A 310 4.30 4.23 -9.32
CA PHE A 310 3.54 3.83 -10.49
C PHE A 310 4.09 4.43 -11.78
N LEU A 311 4.38 5.73 -11.80
CA LEU A 311 4.93 6.41 -12.96
C LEU A 311 6.29 5.86 -13.39
N ILE A 312 7.12 5.46 -12.42
CA ILE A 312 8.41 4.81 -12.68
C ILE A 312 8.19 3.41 -13.25
N GLN A 313 7.25 2.64 -12.70
CA GLN A 313 6.98 1.28 -13.15
C GLN A 313 6.51 1.22 -14.60
N ILE A 314 5.60 2.12 -14.98
CA ILE A 314 5.11 2.17 -16.38
C ILE A 314 6.06 2.93 -17.32
N GLY A 315 7.21 3.39 -16.81
CA GLY A 315 8.27 3.98 -17.59
C GLY A 315 8.04 5.44 -18.02
N PHE A 316 7.16 6.19 -17.36
CA PHE A 316 6.93 7.61 -17.63
C PHE A 316 7.90 8.53 -16.89
N LEU A 317 8.43 8.07 -15.77
CA LEU A 317 9.32 8.82 -14.89
C LEU A 317 10.58 8.01 -14.56
N ASN A 318 11.74 8.67 -14.52
CA ASN A 318 12.98 8.09 -14.02
C ASN A 318 13.45 8.84 -12.78
N ARG A 319 13.95 8.09 -11.79
CA ARG A 319 14.62 8.63 -10.61
C ARG A 319 16.14 8.52 -10.79
N THR A 320 16.82 9.65 -10.80
CA THR A 320 18.28 9.75 -10.96
C THR A 320 18.89 10.38 -9.70
N PRO A 321 20.21 10.26 -9.48
CA PRO A 321 20.89 10.94 -8.36
C PRO A 321 20.72 12.47 -8.37
N ARG A 322 20.45 13.07 -9.54
CA ARG A 322 20.25 14.51 -9.71
C ARG A 322 18.78 14.94 -9.54
N GLY A 323 17.86 14.00 -9.49
CA GLY A 323 16.42 14.27 -9.40
C GLY A 323 15.59 13.43 -10.38
N ARG A 324 14.35 13.87 -10.60
CA ARG A 324 13.34 13.21 -11.45
C ARG A 324 13.44 13.72 -12.87
N THR A 325 13.36 12.80 -13.83
CA THR A 325 13.31 13.10 -15.26
C THR A 325 12.15 12.36 -15.88
N VAL A 326 11.44 13.01 -16.79
CA VAL A 326 10.43 12.32 -17.61
C VAL A 326 11.09 11.56 -18.75
N THR A 327 10.40 10.52 -19.22
CA THR A 327 10.86 9.70 -20.35
C THR A 327 10.21 10.18 -21.66
N ARG A 328 10.61 9.57 -22.75
CA ARG A 328 9.99 9.79 -24.06
C ARG A 328 8.49 9.45 -24.06
N LEU A 329 8.08 8.41 -23.32
CA LEU A 329 6.66 8.02 -23.20
C LEU A 329 5.79 9.15 -22.63
N ALA A 330 6.31 9.93 -21.68
CA ALA A 330 5.58 11.07 -21.13
C ALA A 330 5.37 12.17 -22.18
N TYR A 331 6.37 12.46 -23.00
CA TYR A 331 6.24 13.43 -24.09
C TYR A 331 5.23 12.98 -25.15
N GLU A 332 5.29 11.70 -25.53
CA GLU A 332 4.37 11.10 -26.51
C GLU A 332 2.93 11.14 -26.03
N HIS A 333 2.69 10.83 -24.74
CA HIS A 333 1.38 10.85 -24.11
C HIS A 333 0.70 12.23 -24.17
N PHE A 334 1.48 13.30 -23.94
CA PHE A 334 0.96 14.67 -24.01
C PHE A 334 1.05 15.31 -25.40
N GLY A 335 1.57 14.61 -26.40
CA GLY A 335 1.74 15.16 -27.75
C GLY A 335 2.77 16.30 -27.83
N ILE A 336 3.70 16.35 -26.87
CA ILE A 336 4.74 17.39 -26.78
C ILE A 336 6.04 16.87 -27.41
N SER A 337 6.65 17.65 -28.30
CA SER A 337 7.96 17.27 -28.85
C SER A 337 9.09 17.60 -27.90
N PRO A 338 10.02 16.65 -27.61
CA PRO A 338 11.19 16.93 -26.79
C PRO A 338 12.05 18.03 -27.38
N ASN A 339 12.55 18.96 -26.58
CA ASN A 339 13.48 19.97 -27.04
C ASN A 339 14.78 19.35 -27.57
N ARG A 340 15.42 19.91 -28.59
CA ARG A 340 16.65 19.40 -29.26
C ARG A 340 17.82 19.07 -28.30
N ARG A 341 17.88 19.67 -27.10
CA ARG A 341 18.87 19.34 -26.06
C ARG A 341 18.60 18.04 -25.33
N GLN A 342 17.40 17.46 -25.44
CA GLN A 342 17.01 16.22 -24.79
C GLN A 342 17.14 15.00 -25.68
N SER A 343 17.19 15.17 -27.00
CA SER A 343 17.40 14.06 -27.96
C SER A 343 18.76 13.34 -27.78
N SER A 344 19.66 13.88 -27.00
CA SER A 344 20.95 13.25 -26.62
C SER A 344 20.93 12.48 -25.31
N LEU A 345 19.79 12.46 -24.61
CA LEU A 345 19.61 11.75 -23.33
C LEU A 345 18.79 10.46 -23.45
N PHE A 346 18.26 10.19 -24.67
CA PHE A 346 17.46 8.99 -24.98
C PHE A 346 18.15 8.07 -25.95
#